data_08f4e5b3ffe1d912ef8c8cf709ab0ac6
#
_entry.id   08f4e5b3ffe1d912ef8c8cf709ab0ac6
#
_cell.length_a   1.000
_cell.length_b   1.000
_cell.length_c   1.000
_cell.angle_alpha   90.00
_cell.angle_beta   90.00
_cell.angle_gamma   90.00
#
_symmetry.space_group_name_H-M   'P 1'
#
loop_
_entity.id
_entity.type
_entity.pdbx_description
1 polymer ?
#
loop_
_entity_poly.entity_id
_entity_poly.type
_entity_poly.pdbx_seq_one_letter_code
_entity_poly.pdbx_strand_id
1 'polypeptide(L)'
;MHPTLELLDPLNPVRRRMALWLLPLGGLLALVALLASRSGLDPVDRVFLPLMAVGLLVLALSLKRYPASARWAIPTAHALIALYPFSTLTYQLLSAANPQSLSPATFWVPFLYFSGYLFFPTQKALRLALLYLLGLFLLALLGSLRGHYTPVHLNALAQFLGSNLAYLGLLSLLVRLKEGYFEAQLDAYTDFLTGLRNRRYLELVLERELFRVARYGRPLSLVVLDLDGFKGVNDTHGHEVGDRVLRALAQCLEAHLRQSDRAVRLGGEEFALVLPETALPQAFRLAERLRQGVAALKVPPVEQLSASFGVAQANPTDSPLSLLKRADEALYRAKRRGKNRVESA
;
A
#
# COMPACT_ATOMS: atom_id res chain seq x y z
N MET A 1 17.36 7.00 -3.55
CA MET A 1 16.02 6.48 -3.86
C MET A 1 15.72 6.82 -5.31
N HIS A 2 15.54 5.83 -6.17
CA HIS A 2 15.33 6.02 -7.62
C HIS A 2 13.95 6.67 -7.86
N PRO A 3 13.83 7.70 -8.72
CA PRO A 3 12.56 8.40 -8.99
C PRO A 3 11.45 7.51 -9.58
N THR A 4 11.78 6.31 -10.04
CA THR A 4 10.84 5.32 -10.58
C THR A 4 10.02 4.58 -9.51
N LEU A 5 10.47 4.56 -8.25
CA LEU A 5 9.75 3.89 -7.15
C LEU A 5 8.56 4.72 -6.60
N GLU A 6 8.59 6.04 -6.74
CA GLU A 6 7.44 6.90 -6.36
C GLU A 6 6.23 6.77 -7.32
N LEU A 7 6.45 6.37 -8.56
CA LEU A 7 5.39 6.11 -9.54
C LEU A 7 4.63 4.79 -9.29
N LEU A 8 5.22 3.89 -8.50
CA LEU A 8 4.68 2.57 -8.19
C LEU A 8 4.08 2.47 -6.78
N ASP A 9 3.95 3.58 -6.03
CA ASP A 9 3.31 3.57 -4.71
C ASP A 9 1.82 3.20 -4.85
N PRO A 10 1.38 2.00 -4.44
CA PRO A 10 0.00 1.55 -4.57
C PRO A 10 -0.99 2.39 -3.75
N LEU A 11 -0.50 3.16 -2.77
CA LEU A 11 -1.30 4.05 -1.93
C LEU A 11 -1.52 5.44 -2.57
N ASN A 12 -0.80 5.79 -3.63
CA ASN A 12 -0.93 7.11 -4.27
C ASN A 12 -2.37 7.41 -4.76
N PRO A 13 -3.11 6.50 -5.42
CA PRO A 13 -4.50 6.75 -5.79
C PRO A 13 -5.43 6.89 -4.57
N VAL A 14 -5.17 6.18 -3.49
CA VAL A 14 -5.95 6.28 -2.23
C VAL A 14 -5.69 7.63 -1.57
N ARG A 15 -4.42 8.01 -1.40
CA ARG A 15 -4.02 9.32 -0.85
C ARG A 15 -4.64 10.48 -1.62
N ARG A 16 -4.62 10.40 -2.95
CA ARG A 16 -5.25 11.40 -3.81
C ARG A 16 -6.76 11.48 -3.59
N ARG A 17 -7.48 10.35 -3.53
CA ARG A 17 -8.92 10.33 -3.24
C ARG A 17 -9.23 10.95 -1.89
N MET A 18 -8.46 10.63 -0.86
CA MET A 18 -8.61 11.21 0.47
C MET A 18 -8.35 12.73 0.45
N ALA A 19 -7.31 13.18 -0.23
CA ALA A 19 -7.02 14.61 -0.37
C ALA A 19 -8.16 15.39 -1.07
N LEU A 20 -8.79 14.79 -2.10
CA LEU A 20 -9.93 15.38 -2.79
C LEU A 20 -11.16 15.64 -1.88
N TRP A 21 -11.29 14.89 -0.79
CA TRP A 21 -12.33 15.09 0.22
C TRP A 21 -11.87 16.00 1.37
N LEU A 22 -10.66 15.76 1.87
CA LEU A 22 -10.15 16.44 3.07
C LEU A 22 -9.76 17.91 2.81
N LEU A 23 -9.23 18.23 1.62
CA LEU A 23 -8.83 19.62 1.34
C LEU A 23 -10.03 20.57 1.24
N PRO A 24 -11.12 20.26 0.51
CA PRO A 24 -12.32 21.12 0.53
C PRO A 24 -12.95 21.22 1.92
N LEU A 25 -12.97 20.12 2.68
CA LEU A 25 -13.47 20.11 4.04
C LEU A 25 -12.64 21.05 4.94
N GLY A 26 -11.31 20.99 4.85
CA GLY A 26 -10.40 21.87 5.57
C GLY A 26 -10.62 23.34 5.21
N GLY A 27 -10.81 23.64 3.92
CA GLY A 27 -11.14 24.99 3.43
C GLY A 27 -12.48 25.50 3.98
N LEU A 28 -13.50 24.62 4.00
CA LEU A 28 -14.80 24.96 4.58
C LEU A 28 -14.71 25.22 6.10
N LEU A 29 -13.99 24.40 6.84
CA LEU A 29 -13.78 24.58 8.27
C LEU A 29 -13.03 25.89 8.58
N ALA A 30 -12.03 26.26 7.78
CA ALA A 30 -11.35 27.55 7.90
C ALA A 30 -12.31 28.72 7.66
N LEU A 31 -13.22 28.61 6.68
CA LEU A 31 -14.27 29.62 6.44
C LEU A 31 -15.26 29.69 7.61
N VAL A 32 -15.70 28.57 8.14
CA VAL A 32 -16.58 28.53 9.32
C VAL A 32 -15.92 29.18 10.53
N ALA A 33 -14.63 28.88 10.78
CA ALA A 33 -13.86 29.50 11.86
C ALA A 33 -13.78 31.04 11.68
N LEU A 34 -13.51 31.49 10.46
CA LEU A 34 -13.48 32.92 10.12
C LEU A 34 -14.83 33.63 10.39
N LEU A 35 -15.95 33.00 10.02
CA LEU A 35 -17.29 33.54 10.21
C LEU A 35 -17.74 33.53 11.67
N ALA A 36 -17.40 32.48 12.41
CA ALA A 36 -17.76 32.32 13.82
C ALA A 36 -17.02 33.31 14.73
N SER A 37 -15.81 33.72 14.37
CA SER A 37 -14.92 34.50 15.23
C SER A 37 -14.87 36.00 14.84
N ARG A 38 -15.88 36.54 14.12
CA ARG A 38 -15.87 37.91 13.55
C ARG A 38 -15.44 39.04 14.50
N SER A 39 -15.73 38.94 15.79
CA SER A 39 -15.43 39.97 16.80
C SER A 39 -14.15 39.73 17.61
N GLY A 40 -13.53 38.54 17.49
CA GLY A 40 -12.41 38.12 18.34
C GLY A 40 -11.19 37.60 17.57
N LEU A 41 -11.13 37.81 16.25
CA LEU A 41 -9.99 37.36 15.43
C LEU A 41 -8.71 38.11 15.80
N ASP A 42 -7.65 37.36 16.10
CA ASP A 42 -6.32 37.95 16.18
C ASP A 42 -5.79 38.32 14.78
N PRO A 43 -4.72 39.17 14.67
CA PRO A 43 -4.17 39.58 13.37
C PRO A 43 -3.73 38.43 12.49
N VAL A 44 -3.28 37.29 13.08
CA VAL A 44 -2.84 36.08 12.36
C VAL A 44 -4.04 35.39 11.75
N ASP A 45 -5.12 35.18 12.52
CA ASP A 45 -6.35 34.53 12.06
C ASP A 45 -6.97 35.29 10.89
N ARG A 46 -6.94 36.62 10.92
CA ARG A 46 -7.46 37.49 9.82
C ARG A 46 -6.77 37.26 8.48
N VAL A 47 -5.50 36.84 8.52
CA VAL A 47 -4.70 36.58 7.31
C VAL A 47 -4.75 35.13 6.92
N PHE A 48 -4.52 34.24 7.89
CA PHE A 48 -4.33 32.79 7.60
C PHE A 48 -5.64 32.04 7.33
N LEU A 49 -6.73 32.34 8.01
CA LEU A 49 -7.99 31.63 7.76
C LEU A 49 -8.53 31.84 6.34
N PRO A 50 -8.58 33.07 5.77
CA PRO A 50 -8.93 33.25 4.37
C PRO A 50 -7.94 32.57 3.41
N LEU A 51 -6.63 32.69 3.68
CA LEU A 51 -5.59 32.07 2.88
C LEU A 51 -5.74 30.53 2.84
N MET A 52 -6.02 29.91 4.00
CA MET A 52 -6.30 28.47 4.08
C MET A 52 -7.59 28.10 3.34
N ALA A 53 -8.67 28.85 3.54
CA ALA A 53 -9.95 28.56 2.89
C ALA A 53 -9.81 28.57 1.36
N VAL A 54 -9.22 29.62 0.79
CA VAL A 54 -9.00 29.73 -0.66
C VAL A 54 -7.91 28.77 -1.13
N GLY A 55 -6.78 28.71 -0.43
CA GLY A 55 -5.63 27.88 -0.83
C GLY A 55 -5.96 26.39 -0.89
N LEU A 56 -6.64 25.85 0.12
CA LEU A 56 -7.03 24.43 0.14
C LEU A 56 -8.06 24.11 -0.95
N LEU A 57 -8.99 25.02 -1.26
CA LEU A 57 -9.95 24.85 -2.36
C LEU A 57 -9.25 24.87 -3.73
N VAL A 58 -8.33 25.80 -3.95
CA VAL A 58 -7.53 25.87 -5.19
C VAL A 58 -6.69 24.60 -5.37
N LEU A 59 -6.05 24.11 -4.30
CA LEU A 59 -5.29 22.88 -4.33
C LEU A 59 -6.19 21.64 -4.62
N ALA A 60 -7.40 21.60 -4.05
CA ALA A 60 -8.38 20.55 -4.34
C ALA A 60 -8.84 20.57 -5.80
N LEU A 61 -9.13 21.74 -6.36
CA LEU A 61 -9.49 21.91 -7.77
C LEU A 61 -8.34 21.50 -8.70
N SER A 62 -7.11 21.87 -8.34
CA SER A 62 -5.91 21.46 -9.07
C SER A 62 -5.76 19.92 -9.10
N LEU A 63 -5.94 19.24 -7.95
CA LEU A 63 -5.94 17.79 -7.84
C LEU A 63 -7.04 17.10 -8.66
N LYS A 64 -8.23 17.72 -8.72
CA LYS A 64 -9.35 17.22 -9.51
C LYS A 64 -9.05 17.32 -11.01
N ARG A 65 -8.52 18.46 -11.47
CA ARG A 65 -8.28 18.76 -12.89
C ARG A 65 -7.02 18.07 -13.43
N TYR A 66 -5.95 18.02 -12.62
CA TYR A 66 -4.64 17.51 -13.00
C TYR A 66 -4.14 16.48 -11.99
N PRO A 67 -4.37 15.18 -12.22
CA PRO A 67 -3.94 14.11 -11.31
C PRO A 67 -2.46 14.15 -10.93
N ALA A 68 -1.60 14.55 -11.87
CA ALA A 68 -0.16 14.66 -11.65
C ALA A 68 0.23 15.78 -10.64
N SER A 69 -0.69 16.70 -10.33
CA SER A 69 -0.44 17.76 -9.34
C SER A 69 -0.36 17.24 -7.90
N ALA A 70 -0.76 16.01 -7.62
CA ALA A 70 -0.73 15.42 -6.28
C ALA A 70 0.66 15.49 -5.63
N ARG A 71 1.74 15.36 -6.42
CA ARG A 71 3.13 15.41 -5.96
C ARG A 71 3.54 16.75 -5.31
N TRP A 72 2.89 17.84 -5.68
CA TRP A 72 3.17 19.16 -5.10
C TRP A 72 1.97 19.70 -4.30
N ALA A 73 0.74 19.45 -4.72
CA ALA A 73 -0.46 19.99 -4.08
C ALA A 73 -0.65 19.45 -2.65
N ILE A 74 -0.39 18.15 -2.42
CA ILE A 74 -0.50 17.56 -1.08
C ILE A 74 0.57 18.10 -0.11
N PRO A 75 1.88 18.13 -0.45
CA PRO A 75 2.87 18.76 0.41
C PRO A 75 2.60 20.25 0.66
N THR A 76 2.16 21.00 -0.35
CA THR A 76 1.81 22.43 -0.21
C THR A 76 0.63 22.62 0.74
N ALA A 77 -0.42 21.79 0.63
CA ALA A 77 -1.55 21.84 1.55
C ALA A 77 -1.12 21.55 2.99
N HIS A 78 -0.29 20.52 3.18
CA HIS A 78 0.24 20.18 4.50
C HIS A 78 1.09 21.31 5.10
N ALA A 79 1.96 21.94 4.30
CA ALA A 79 2.74 23.09 4.73
C ALA A 79 1.86 24.30 5.09
N LEU A 80 0.81 24.58 4.30
CA LEU A 80 -0.14 25.65 4.58
C LEU A 80 -0.88 25.43 5.90
N ILE A 81 -1.34 24.19 6.15
CA ILE A 81 -1.99 23.82 7.41
C ILE A 81 -1.01 23.91 8.59
N ALA A 82 0.27 23.53 8.40
CA ALA A 82 1.28 23.62 9.44
C ALA A 82 1.64 25.07 9.81
N LEU A 83 1.70 25.93 8.80
CA LEU A 83 2.11 27.33 8.99
C LEU A 83 1.15 28.08 9.91
N TYR A 84 -0.14 27.78 9.87
CA TYR A 84 -1.17 28.47 10.66
C TYR A 84 -0.95 28.36 12.19
N PRO A 85 -0.94 27.16 12.83
CA PRO A 85 -0.75 27.08 14.28
C PRO A 85 0.62 27.59 14.74
N PHE A 86 1.68 27.41 13.92
CA PHE A 86 3.00 27.96 14.25
C PHE A 86 3.01 29.49 14.22
N SER A 87 2.40 30.12 13.22
CA SER A 87 2.31 31.59 13.13
C SER A 87 1.49 32.16 14.27
N THR A 88 0.35 31.54 14.62
CA THR A 88 -0.49 31.99 15.72
C THR A 88 0.21 31.86 17.06
N LEU A 89 0.86 30.71 17.33
CA LEU A 89 1.67 30.53 18.56
C LEU A 89 2.83 31.53 18.63
N THR A 90 3.54 31.73 17.52
CA THR A 90 4.65 32.69 17.46
C THR A 90 4.15 34.11 17.77
N TYR A 91 3.03 34.51 17.18
CA TYR A 91 2.42 35.80 17.47
C TYR A 91 2.06 35.96 18.95
N GLN A 92 1.37 34.97 19.53
CA GLN A 92 0.98 35.00 20.95
C GLN A 92 2.19 35.05 21.89
N LEU A 93 3.26 34.32 21.55
CA LEU A 93 4.47 34.27 22.40
C LEU A 93 5.35 35.53 22.26
N LEU A 94 5.27 36.21 21.13
CA LEU A 94 6.09 37.42 20.87
C LEU A 94 5.33 38.72 21.12
N SER A 95 3.99 38.75 21.05
CA SER A 95 3.21 39.94 21.33
C SER A 95 3.07 40.14 22.86
N ALA A 96 3.30 41.34 23.33
CA ALA A 96 3.14 41.74 24.72
C ALA A 96 1.66 41.72 25.21
N ALA A 97 0.71 41.40 24.35
CA ALA A 97 -0.68 41.15 24.69
C ALA A 97 -0.75 39.83 25.48
N ASN A 98 -0.97 39.94 26.79
CA ASN A 98 -1.03 38.81 27.75
C ASN A 98 -2.25 37.91 27.40
N PRO A 99 -2.11 36.84 26.62
CA PRO A 99 -3.25 36.03 26.26
C PRO A 99 -3.69 35.25 27.50
N GLN A 100 -4.98 35.30 27.84
CA GLN A 100 -5.51 34.56 28.97
C GLN A 100 -5.51 33.03 28.76
N SER A 101 -5.30 32.54 27.51
CA SER A 101 -5.29 31.12 27.15
C SER A 101 -4.46 30.87 25.89
N LEU A 102 -4.11 29.61 25.63
CA LEU A 102 -3.53 29.19 24.36
C LEU A 102 -4.54 29.39 23.21
N SER A 103 -4.05 29.78 22.03
CA SER A 103 -4.91 29.95 20.86
C SER A 103 -5.66 28.66 20.50
N PRO A 104 -6.92 28.77 20.06
CA PRO A 104 -7.65 27.64 19.45
C PRO A 104 -6.89 26.95 18.31
N ALA A 105 -5.97 27.66 17.61
CA ALA A 105 -5.11 27.08 16.59
C ALA A 105 -4.26 25.89 17.10
N THR A 106 -3.98 25.83 18.41
CA THR A 106 -3.24 24.71 19.02
C THR A 106 -3.97 23.36 18.88
N PHE A 107 -5.31 23.36 18.80
CA PHE A 107 -6.09 22.14 18.57
C PHE A 107 -5.85 21.49 17.20
N TRP A 108 -5.29 22.23 16.23
CA TRP A 108 -4.97 21.71 14.91
C TRP A 108 -3.62 20.95 14.86
N VAL A 109 -2.77 21.09 15.87
CA VAL A 109 -1.45 20.45 15.88
C VAL A 109 -1.51 18.92 15.82
N PRO A 110 -2.37 18.20 16.58
CA PRO A 110 -2.53 16.76 16.43
C PRO A 110 -2.96 16.34 15.02
N PHE A 111 -3.76 17.20 14.34
CA PHE A 111 -4.16 16.95 12.96
C PHE A 111 -2.98 17.00 11.99
N LEU A 112 -1.95 17.82 12.26
CA LEU A 112 -0.71 17.81 11.46
C LEU A 112 0.00 16.47 11.53
N TYR A 113 0.07 15.84 12.70
CA TYR A 113 0.66 14.51 12.84
C TYR A 113 -0.13 13.48 12.04
N PHE A 114 -1.45 13.47 12.23
CA PHE A 114 -2.35 12.58 11.52
C PHE A 114 -2.25 12.75 10.00
N SER A 115 -2.34 13.98 9.48
CA SER A 115 -2.23 14.25 8.05
C SER A 115 -0.83 13.91 7.51
N GLY A 116 0.22 14.09 8.31
CA GLY A 116 1.57 13.65 7.97
C GLY A 116 1.64 12.16 7.68
N TYR A 117 1.14 11.33 8.59
CA TYR A 117 1.11 9.87 8.41
C TYR A 117 0.15 9.40 7.31
N LEU A 118 -0.90 10.18 7.03
CA LEU A 118 -1.84 9.87 5.97
C LEU A 118 -1.24 10.08 4.57
N PHE A 119 -0.49 11.16 4.38
CA PHE A 119 -0.05 11.61 3.07
C PHE A 119 1.41 11.33 2.75
N PHE A 120 2.25 11.08 3.75
CA PHE A 120 3.67 10.80 3.54
C PHE A 120 4.04 9.38 3.96
N PRO A 121 5.17 8.83 3.46
CA PRO A 121 5.77 7.61 3.97
C PRO A 121 6.07 7.73 5.47
N THR A 122 5.91 6.64 6.23
CA THR A 122 6.00 6.59 7.69
C THR A 122 7.26 7.28 8.24
N GLN A 123 8.43 7.00 7.67
CA GLN A 123 9.69 7.63 8.12
C GLN A 123 9.71 9.15 7.90
N LYS A 124 9.16 9.63 6.77
CA LYS A 124 9.05 11.06 6.48
C LYS A 124 8.03 11.72 7.40
N ALA A 125 6.89 11.09 7.61
CA ALA A 125 5.85 11.56 8.52
C ALA A 125 6.38 11.70 9.95
N LEU A 126 7.10 10.71 10.46
CA LEU A 126 7.72 10.75 11.79
C LEU A 126 8.73 11.89 11.90
N ARG A 127 9.60 12.09 10.92
CA ARG A 127 10.58 13.20 10.92
C ARG A 127 9.88 14.56 10.94
N LEU A 128 8.82 14.74 10.15
CA LEU A 128 8.03 15.98 10.14
C LEU A 128 7.34 16.20 11.49
N ALA A 129 6.74 15.17 12.07
CA ALA A 129 6.06 15.26 13.36
C ALA A 129 7.04 15.62 14.50
N LEU A 130 8.24 15.01 14.50
CA LEU A 130 9.30 15.36 15.47
C LEU A 130 9.80 16.80 15.26
N LEU A 131 9.93 17.25 14.01
CA LEU A 131 10.30 18.63 13.71
C LEU A 131 9.25 19.61 14.22
N TYR A 132 7.96 19.32 14.04
CA TYR A 132 6.87 20.14 14.58
C TYR A 132 6.89 20.18 16.10
N LEU A 133 7.04 19.01 16.76
CA LEU A 133 7.12 18.94 18.22
C LEU A 133 8.32 19.74 18.77
N LEU A 134 9.49 19.62 18.12
CA LEU A 134 10.68 20.40 18.46
C LEU A 134 10.43 21.90 18.29
N GLY A 135 9.81 22.31 17.18
CA GLY A 135 9.47 23.71 16.93
C GLY A 135 8.53 24.28 18.00
N LEU A 136 7.51 23.53 18.39
CA LEU A 136 6.59 23.89 19.48
C LEU A 136 7.31 24.01 20.82
N PHE A 137 8.21 23.07 21.13
CA PHE A 137 9.00 23.12 22.34
C PHE A 137 9.92 24.35 22.39
N LEU A 138 10.61 24.65 21.28
CA LEU A 138 11.49 25.82 21.20
C LEU A 138 10.69 27.13 21.33
N LEU A 139 9.51 27.24 20.72
CA LEU A 139 8.63 28.38 20.90
C LEU A 139 8.19 28.55 22.36
N ALA A 140 7.78 27.45 22.99
CA ALA A 140 7.41 27.45 24.42
C ALA A 140 8.58 27.88 25.32
N LEU A 141 9.79 27.39 25.06
CA LEU A 141 11.00 27.76 25.79
C LEU A 141 11.33 29.25 25.62
N LEU A 142 11.26 29.79 24.38
CA LEU A 142 11.49 31.21 24.12
C LEU A 142 10.50 32.11 24.85
N GLY A 143 9.23 31.77 24.86
CA GLY A 143 8.22 32.51 25.61
C GLY A 143 8.46 32.49 27.13
N SER A 144 8.90 31.33 27.66
CA SER A 144 9.27 31.18 29.07
C SER A 144 10.46 32.06 29.45
N LEU A 145 11.51 32.05 28.62
CA LEU A 145 12.73 32.86 28.86
C LEU A 145 12.46 34.38 28.81
N ARG A 146 11.44 34.81 28.07
CA ARG A 146 11.04 36.21 28.02
C ARG A 146 10.16 36.66 29.21
N GLY A 147 9.83 35.74 30.11
CA GLY A 147 9.02 36.05 31.30
C GLY A 147 7.54 36.38 30.99
N HIS A 148 7.05 35.98 29.79
CA HIS A 148 5.66 36.26 29.38
C HIS A 148 4.64 35.28 29.98
N TYR A 149 5.07 34.22 30.69
CA TYR A 149 4.18 33.19 31.18
C TYR A 149 3.90 33.30 32.67
N THR A 150 2.61 33.28 32.98
CA THR A 150 2.14 33.01 34.33
C THR A 150 2.20 31.51 34.64
N PRO A 151 2.10 31.09 35.91
CA PRO A 151 2.03 29.66 36.26
C PRO A 151 0.89 28.92 35.55
N VAL A 152 -0.22 29.60 35.25
CA VAL A 152 -1.37 29.03 34.49
C VAL A 152 -0.95 28.73 33.04
N HIS A 153 -0.23 29.62 32.39
CA HIS A 153 0.29 29.41 31.04
C HIS A 153 1.31 28.29 30.97
N LEU A 154 2.22 28.18 31.96
CA LEU A 154 3.18 27.09 32.04
C LEU A 154 2.51 25.72 32.20
N ASN A 155 1.45 25.66 33.02
CA ASN A 155 0.65 24.45 33.17
C ASN A 155 -0.06 24.07 31.87
N ALA A 156 -0.70 25.05 31.16
CA ALA A 156 -1.36 24.81 29.89
C ALA A 156 -0.36 24.35 28.80
N LEU A 157 0.83 24.96 28.74
CA LEU A 157 1.91 24.54 27.82
C LEU A 157 2.42 23.13 28.14
N ALA A 158 2.62 22.79 29.42
CA ALA A 158 3.06 21.45 29.81
C ALA A 158 2.03 20.40 29.40
N GLN A 159 0.74 20.65 29.63
CA GLN A 159 -0.35 19.76 29.18
C GLN A 159 -0.43 19.68 27.66
N PHE A 160 -0.28 20.79 26.94
CA PHE A 160 -0.30 20.84 25.50
C PHE A 160 0.89 20.03 24.90
N LEU A 161 2.10 20.26 25.37
CA LEU A 161 3.29 19.50 24.90
C LEU A 161 3.17 18.02 25.26
N GLY A 162 2.74 17.69 26.49
CA GLY A 162 2.54 16.32 26.95
C GLY A 162 1.48 15.58 26.12
N SER A 163 0.34 16.23 25.84
CA SER A 163 -0.70 15.64 24.99
C SER A 163 -0.22 15.41 23.56
N ASN A 164 0.52 16.36 22.98
CA ASN A 164 1.10 16.20 21.64
C ASN A 164 2.12 15.06 21.57
N LEU A 165 2.96 14.92 22.61
CA LEU A 165 3.89 13.79 22.71
C LEU A 165 3.14 12.45 22.81
N ALA A 166 2.08 12.39 23.62
CA ALA A 166 1.22 11.21 23.76
C ALA A 166 0.52 10.88 22.42
N TYR A 167 -0.03 11.87 21.73
CA TYR A 167 -0.62 11.70 20.40
C TYR A 167 0.38 11.15 19.38
N LEU A 168 1.58 11.71 19.34
CA LEU A 168 2.61 11.25 18.44
C LEU A 168 3.05 9.82 18.76
N GLY A 169 3.22 9.49 20.04
CA GLY A 169 3.55 8.14 20.50
C GLY A 169 2.47 7.13 20.10
N LEU A 170 1.18 7.43 20.40
CA LEU A 170 0.07 6.57 20.06
C LEU A 170 -0.08 6.38 18.54
N LEU A 171 0.01 7.46 17.77
CA LEU A 171 -0.09 7.40 16.31
C LEU A 171 1.07 6.58 15.70
N SER A 172 2.29 6.78 16.20
CA SER A 172 3.47 6.01 15.76
C SER A 172 3.32 4.52 16.08
N LEU A 173 2.77 4.20 17.27
CA LEU A 173 2.48 2.81 17.65
C LEU A 173 1.43 2.19 16.74
N LEU A 174 0.31 2.87 16.49
CA LEU A 174 -0.77 2.37 15.62
C LEU A 174 -0.27 2.12 14.19
N VAL A 175 0.55 3.02 13.66
CA VAL A 175 1.12 2.85 12.31
C VAL A 175 2.06 1.65 12.26
N ARG A 176 2.94 1.47 13.26
CA ARG A 176 3.83 0.31 13.34
C ARG A 176 3.07 -1.01 13.48
N LEU A 177 2.03 -1.04 14.31
CA LEU A 177 1.16 -2.22 14.45
C LEU A 177 0.47 -2.56 13.12
N LYS A 178 -0.01 -1.55 12.41
CA LYS A 178 -0.61 -1.73 11.09
C LYS A 178 0.39 -2.25 10.06
N GLU A 179 1.59 -1.68 10.00
CA GLU A 179 2.66 -2.13 9.10
C GLU A 179 3.06 -3.58 9.41
N GLY A 180 3.30 -3.91 10.68
CA GLY A 180 3.60 -5.29 11.09
C GLY A 180 2.48 -6.29 10.79
N TYR A 181 1.22 -5.88 10.93
CA TYR A 181 0.08 -6.70 10.55
C TYR A 181 0.03 -6.94 9.03
N PHE A 182 0.31 -5.91 8.22
CA PHE A 182 0.38 -6.04 6.76
C PHE A 182 1.54 -6.93 6.30
N GLU A 183 2.72 -6.78 6.90
CA GLU A 183 3.87 -7.64 6.62
C GLU A 183 3.55 -9.10 6.98
N ALA A 184 3.01 -9.35 8.17
CA ALA A 184 2.59 -10.68 8.58
C ALA A 184 1.52 -11.29 7.65
N GLN A 185 0.60 -10.48 7.12
CA GLN A 185 -0.36 -10.94 6.12
C GLN A 185 0.28 -11.25 4.77
N LEU A 186 1.23 -10.43 4.31
CA LEU A 186 1.98 -10.70 3.08
C LEU A 186 2.76 -12.00 3.19
N ASP A 187 3.45 -12.22 4.30
CA ASP A 187 4.18 -13.46 4.58
C ASP A 187 3.23 -14.67 4.64
N ALA A 188 2.03 -14.51 5.22
CA ALA A 188 1.02 -15.58 5.26
C ALA A 188 0.52 -16.01 3.88
N TYR A 189 0.68 -15.18 2.84
CA TYR A 189 0.22 -15.44 1.47
C TYR A 189 1.36 -15.60 0.44
N THR A 190 2.61 -15.64 0.89
CA THR A 190 3.79 -15.74 0.01
C THR A 190 4.57 -17.01 0.33
N ASP A 191 5.11 -17.67 -0.68
CA ASP A 191 6.04 -18.77 -0.53
C ASP A 191 7.46 -18.23 -0.33
N PHE A 192 8.09 -18.58 0.78
CA PHE A 192 9.39 -18.03 1.20
C PHE A 192 10.55 -18.39 0.26
N LEU A 193 10.46 -19.54 -0.45
CA LEU A 193 11.52 -19.99 -1.34
C LEU A 193 11.51 -19.27 -2.69
N THR A 194 10.33 -19.14 -3.27
CA THR A 194 10.14 -18.66 -4.65
C THR A 194 9.70 -17.22 -4.74
N GLY A 195 9.19 -16.63 -3.64
CA GLY A 195 8.59 -15.30 -3.63
C GLY A 195 7.21 -15.22 -4.29
N LEU A 196 6.73 -16.31 -4.90
CA LEU A 196 5.39 -16.38 -5.46
C LEU A 196 4.32 -16.41 -4.37
N ARG A 197 3.07 -16.25 -4.78
CA ARG A 197 1.95 -16.49 -3.87
C ARG A 197 1.88 -17.98 -3.48
N ASN A 198 1.34 -18.27 -2.27
CA ASN A 198 1.21 -19.64 -1.77
C ASN A 198 -0.22 -20.19 -1.97
N ARG A 199 -0.44 -21.45 -1.59
CA ARG A 199 -1.72 -22.15 -1.70
C ARG A 199 -2.88 -21.41 -1.02
N ARG A 200 -2.64 -20.79 0.16
CA ARG A 200 -3.68 -20.05 0.88
C ARG A 200 -4.17 -18.82 0.06
N TYR A 201 -3.26 -18.17 -0.67
CA TYR A 201 -3.63 -17.11 -1.59
C TYR A 201 -4.47 -17.61 -2.77
N LEU A 202 -4.16 -18.81 -3.30
CA LEU A 202 -4.93 -19.40 -4.40
C LEU A 202 -6.41 -19.55 -4.03
N GLU A 203 -6.71 -20.10 -2.86
CA GLU A 203 -8.08 -20.30 -2.38
C GLU A 203 -8.85 -18.98 -2.36
N LEU A 204 -8.24 -17.94 -1.77
CA LEU A 204 -8.85 -16.59 -1.68
C LEU A 204 -9.09 -15.93 -3.03
N VAL A 205 -8.12 -16.03 -3.96
CA VAL A 205 -8.27 -15.41 -5.28
C VAL A 205 -9.27 -16.15 -6.16
N LEU A 206 -9.33 -17.48 -6.07
CA LEU A 206 -10.29 -18.29 -6.82
C LEU A 206 -11.73 -17.99 -6.38
N GLU A 207 -12.04 -17.91 -5.09
CA GLU A 207 -13.36 -17.51 -4.60
C GLU A 207 -13.81 -16.18 -5.21
N ARG A 208 -12.94 -15.19 -5.18
CA ARG A 208 -13.24 -13.86 -5.72
C ARG A 208 -13.44 -13.86 -7.24
N GLU A 209 -12.58 -14.54 -7.98
CA GLU A 209 -12.68 -14.57 -9.45
C GLU A 209 -13.84 -15.43 -9.93
N LEU A 210 -14.18 -16.55 -9.26
CA LEU A 210 -15.38 -17.35 -9.54
C LEU A 210 -16.66 -16.56 -9.29
N PHE A 211 -16.71 -15.74 -8.24
CA PHE A 211 -17.84 -14.81 -8.06
C PHE A 211 -18.00 -13.86 -9.26
N ARG A 212 -16.88 -13.39 -9.85
CA ARG A 212 -16.90 -12.54 -11.05
C ARG A 212 -17.36 -13.31 -12.30
N VAL A 213 -16.95 -14.58 -12.44
CA VAL A 213 -17.45 -15.47 -13.52
C VAL A 213 -18.97 -15.60 -13.44
N ALA A 214 -19.49 -15.97 -12.26
CA ALA A 214 -20.92 -16.16 -12.05
C ALA A 214 -21.73 -14.88 -12.28
N ARG A 215 -21.21 -13.72 -11.86
CA ARG A 215 -21.95 -12.44 -11.93
C ARG A 215 -21.85 -11.73 -13.27
N TYR A 216 -20.70 -11.79 -13.93
CA TYR A 216 -20.40 -10.98 -15.11
C TYR A 216 -20.13 -11.80 -16.37
N GLY A 217 -20.11 -13.14 -16.29
CA GLY A 217 -19.84 -14.03 -17.42
C GLY A 217 -18.43 -13.92 -17.98
N ARG A 218 -17.49 -13.29 -17.25
CA ARG A 218 -16.11 -13.14 -17.73
C ARG A 218 -15.36 -14.45 -17.59
N PRO A 219 -14.62 -14.90 -18.63
CA PRO A 219 -13.91 -16.17 -18.56
C PRO A 219 -12.79 -16.13 -17.52
N LEU A 220 -12.59 -17.24 -16.82
CA LEU A 220 -11.48 -17.48 -15.92
C LEU A 220 -10.86 -18.83 -16.29
N SER A 221 -9.55 -18.91 -16.39
CA SER A 221 -8.86 -20.20 -16.54
C SER A 221 -7.87 -20.41 -15.39
N LEU A 222 -7.75 -21.66 -14.99
CA LEU A 222 -6.76 -22.14 -14.05
C LEU A 222 -5.81 -23.10 -14.77
N VAL A 223 -4.51 -22.90 -14.59
CA VAL A 223 -3.47 -23.82 -15.04
C VAL A 223 -2.80 -24.40 -13.80
N VAL A 224 -2.67 -25.70 -13.73
CA VAL A 224 -1.84 -26.39 -12.72
C VAL A 224 -0.67 -27.04 -13.44
N LEU A 225 0.50 -26.93 -12.88
CA LEU A 225 1.71 -27.54 -13.45
C LEU A 225 2.60 -28.15 -12.37
N ASP A 226 3.42 -29.10 -12.80
CA ASP A 226 4.33 -29.83 -11.95
C ASP A 226 5.62 -30.15 -12.74
N LEU A 227 6.78 -29.98 -12.08
CA LEU A 227 8.08 -30.30 -12.68
C LEU A 227 8.25 -31.82 -12.82
N ASP A 228 8.52 -32.25 -14.03
CA ASP A 228 8.70 -33.68 -14.33
C ASP A 228 10.01 -34.21 -13.75
N GLY A 229 9.89 -35.19 -12.83
CA GLY A 229 11.06 -35.87 -12.28
C GLY A 229 11.88 -35.05 -11.29
N PHE A 230 11.32 -34.03 -10.67
CA PHE A 230 12.00 -33.11 -9.74
C PHE A 230 12.64 -33.86 -8.56
N LYS A 231 12.03 -34.93 -8.07
CA LYS A 231 12.65 -35.79 -7.07
C LYS A 231 14.04 -36.31 -7.52
N GLY A 232 14.17 -36.72 -8.79
CA GLY A 232 15.46 -37.17 -9.34
C GLY A 232 16.51 -36.03 -9.36
N VAL A 233 16.09 -34.78 -9.57
CA VAL A 233 16.99 -33.63 -9.47
C VAL A 233 17.53 -33.49 -8.04
N ASN A 234 16.65 -33.59 -7.03
CA ASN A 234 17.05 -33.51 -5.63
C ASN A 234 17.94 -34.68 -5.22
N ASP A 235 17.58 -35.90 -5.63
CA ASP A 235 18.34 -37.13 -5.30
C ASP A 235 19.75 -37.12 -5.92
N THR A 236 19.90 -36.53 -7.11
CA THR A 236 21.20 -36.52 -7.85
C THR A 236 22.06 -35.29 -7.48
N HIS A 237 21.45 -34.14 -7.28
CA HIS A 237 22.19 -32.85 -7.18
C HIS A 237 22.02 -32.16 -5.83
N GLY A 238 21.19 -32.71 -4.94
CA GLY A 238 20.90 -32.13 -3.63
C GLY A 238 19.81 -31.06 -3.66
N HIS A 239 19.25 -30.78 -2.48
CA HIS A 239 18.13 -29.83 -2.28
C HIS A 239 18.46 -28.38 -2.68
N GLU A 240 19.72 -27.95 -2.51
CA GLU A 240 20.13 -26.60 -2.91
C GLU A 240 20.00 -26.36 -4.42
N VAL A 241 20.29 -27.40 -5.23
CA VAL A 241 20.09 -27.33 -6.68
C VAL A 241 18.60 -27.36 -7.00
N GLY A 242 17.82 -28.20 -6.32
CA GLY A 242 16.36 -28.20 -6.44
C GLY A 242 15.75 -26.84 -6.13
N ASP A 243 16.21 -26.18 -5.07
CA ASP A 243 15.76 -24.84 -4.70
C ASP A 243 16.09 -23.79 -5.79
N ARG A 244 17.25 -23.90 -6.44
CA ARG A 244 17.59 -23.05 -7.59
C ARG A 244 16.67 -23.29 -8.78
N VAL A 245 16.34 -24.55 -9.04
CA VAL A 245 15.39 -24.93 -10.11
C VAL A 245 14.00 -24.33 -9.83
N LEU A 246 13.50 -24.45 -8.60
CA LEU A 246 12.21 -23.88 -8.22
C LEU A 246 12.18 -22.35 -8.35
N ARG A 247 13.25 -21.65 -7.95
CA ARG A 247 13.38 -20.20 -8.14
C ARG A 247 13.43 -19.81 -9.62
N ALA A 248 14.18 -20.55 -10.43
CA ALA A 248 14.27 -20.31 -11.87
C ALA A 248 12.93 -20.53 -12.57
N LEU A 249 12.19 -21.59 -12.18
CA LEU A 249 10.83 -21.81 -12.66
C LEU A 249 9.90 -20.64 -12.27
N ALA A 250 9.91 -20.22 -11.03
CA ALA A 250 9.10 -19.09 -10.56
C ALA A 250 9.34 -17.83 -11.38
N GLN A 251 10.59 -17.46 -11.63
CA GLN A 251 10.97 -16.32 -12.47
C GLN A 251 10.51 -16.49 -13.93
N CYS A 252 10.63 -17.71 -14.46
CA CYS A 252 10.15 -18.02 -15.82
C CYS A 252 8.62 -17.82 -15.90
N LEU A 253 7.87 -18.30 -14.92
CA LEU A 253 6.42 -18.12 -14.88
C LEU A 253 6.06 -16.63 -14.83
N GLU A 254 6.62 -15.87 -13.90
CA GLU A 254 6.33 -14.43 -13.76
C GLU A 254 6.68 -13.62 -15.01
N ALA A 255 7.77 -13.92 -15.69
CA ALA A 255 8.20 -13.21 -16.91
C ALA A 255 7.20 -13.34 -18.07
N HIS A 256 6.33 -14.36 -18.06
CA HIS A 256 5.36 -14.62 -19.13
C HIS A 256 3.94 -14.19 -18.78
N LEU A 257 3.69 -13.79 -17.54
CA LEU A 257 2.38 -13.42 -17.03
C LEU A 257 2.11 -11.91 -17.15
N ARG A 258 0.83 -11.56 -17.30
CA ARG A 258 0.35 -10.19 -17.25
C ARG A 258 0.19 -9.73 -15.80
N GLN A 259 0.05 -8.44 -15.59
CA GLN A 259 -0.21 -7.87 -14.25
C GLN A 259 -1.51 -8.38 -13.60
N SER A 260 -2.50 -8.80 -14.41
CA SER A 260 -3.75 -9.42 -13.93
C SER A 260 -3.60 -10.87 -13.48
N ASP A 261 -2.64 -11.58 -14.05
CA ASP A 261 -2.44 -13.00 -13.83
C ASP A 261 -1.70 -13.24 -12.51
N ARG A 262 -1.83 -14.41 -11.93
CA ARG A 262 -1.16 -14.75 -10.66
C ARG A 262 -0.50 -16.11 -10.76
N ALA A 263 0.80 -16.14 -10.46
CA ALA A 263 1.52 -17.37 -10.21
C ALA A 263 1.47 -17.70 -8.72
N VAL A 264 1.26 -18.96 -8.44
CA VAL A 264 1.11 -19.52 -7.10
C VAL A 264 1.94 -20.79 -6.99
N ARG A 265 2.66 -20.98 -5.89
CA ARG A 265 3.26 -22.28 -5.55
C ARG A 265 2.31 -23.01 -4.60
N LEU A 266 1.89 -24.22 -4.98
CA LEU A 266 0.98 -25.05 -4.18
C LEU A 266 1.71 -25.81 -3.07
N GLY A 267 2.95 -26.19 -3.33
CA GLY A 267 3.84 -26.93 -2.43
C GLY A 267 4.78 -27.83 -3.23
N GLY A 268 5.93 -28.20 -2.69
CA GLY A 268 6.90 -29.04 -3.40
C GLY A 268 7.28 -28.45 -4.76
N GLU A 269 7.00 -29.20 -5.82
CA GLU A 269 7.24 -28.86 -7.23
C GLU A 269 5.98 -28.45 -8.01
N GLU A 270 4.85 -28.26 -7.31
CA GLU A 270 3.56 -27.92 -7.90
C GLU A 270 3.29 -26.42 -7.89
N PHE A 271 2.81 -25.90 -9.01
CA PHE A 271 2.45 -24.48 -9.19
C PHE A 271 1.07 -24.35 -9.84
N ALA A 272 0.45 -23.20 -9.65
CA ALA A 272 -0.80 -22.85 -10.31
C ALA A 272 -0.74 -21.43 -10.90
N LEU A 273 -1.49 -21.21 -12.00
CA LEU A 273 -1.66 -19.89 -12.60
C LEU A 273 -3.14 -19.57 -12.65
N VAL A 274 -3.52 -18.47 -12.05
CA VAL A 274 -4.89 -17.92 -12.14
C VAL A 274 -4.88 -16.88 -13.25
N LEU A 275 -5.72 -17.09 -14.26
CA LEU A 275 -5.77 -16.28 -15.47
C LEU A 275 -7.16 -15.64 -15.63
N PRO A 276 -7.42 -14.47 -14.99
CA PRO A 276 -8.66 -13.74 -15.16
C PRO A 276 -8.88 -13.29 -16.60
N GLU A 277 -10.14 -13.20 -17.02
CA GLU A 277 -10.55 -12.75 -18.35
C GLU A 277 -9.86 -13.50 -19.51
N THR A 278 -9.58 -14.79 -19.27
CA THR A 278 -8.84 -15.65 -20.21
C THR A 278 -9.63 -16.94 -20.46
N ALA A 279 -10.02 -17.15 -21.71
CA ALA A 279 -10.71 -18.36 -22.15
C ALA A 279 -9.73 -19.53 -22.37
N LEU A 280 -10.26 -20.77 -22.37
CA LEU A 280 -9.47 -22.02 -22.48
C LEU A 280 -8.45 -22.00 -23.63
N PRO A 281 -8.77 -21.58 -24.88
CA PRO A 281 -7.78 -21.61 -25.96
C PRO A 281 -6.60 -20.66 -25.73
N GLN A 282 -6.81 -19.55 -25.04
CA GLN A 282 -5.78 -18.58 -24.70
C GLN A 282 -4.91 -19.09 -23.55
N ALA A 283 -5.54 -19.69 -22.52
CA ALA A 283 -4.84 -20.31 -21.39
C ALA A 283 -3.96 -21.48 -21.87
N PHE A 284 -4.49 -22.31 -22.79
CA PHE A 284 -3.77 -23.42 -23.39
C PHE A 284 -2.50 -22.92 -24.14
N ARG A 285 -2.65 -21.89 -24.97
CA ARG A 285 -1.47 -21.28 -25.67
C ARG A 285 -0.44 -20.69 -24.70
N LEU A 286 -0.88 -20.09 -23.62
CA LEU A 286 0.03 -19.61 -22.57
C LEU A 286 0.77 -20.78 -21.91
N ALA A 287 0.04 -21.83 -21.53
CA ALA A 287 0.62 -23.02 -20.91
C ALA A 287 1.65 -23.69 -21.85
N GLU A 288 1.36 -23.78 -23.14
CA GLU A 288 2.32 -24.37 -24.13
C GLU A 288 3.58 -23.47 -24.30
N ARG A 289 3.43 -22.16 -24.28
CA ARG A 289 4.58 -21.23 -24.29
C ARG A 289 5.41 -21.38 -23.03
N LEU A 290 4.78 -21.52 -21.86
CA LEU A 290 5.46 -21.76 -20.58
C LEU A 290 6.17 -23.11 -20.58
N ARG A 291 5.55 -24.19 -21.09
CA ARG A 291 6.17 -25.49 -21.23
C ARG A 291 7.47 -25.40 -22.03
N GLN A 292 7.47 -24.68 -23.16
CA GLN A 292 8.66 -24.42 -23.96
C GLN A 292 9.68 -23.56 -23.19
N GLY A 293 9.22 -22.55 -22.47
CA GLY A 293 10.08 -21.71 -21.61
C GLY A 293 10.78 -22.54 -20.52
N VAL A 294 10.05 -23.45 -19.86
CA VAL A 294 10.63 -24.35 -18.85
C VAL A 294 11.67 -25.29 -19.48
N ALA A 295 11.38 -25.87 -20.67
CA ALA A 295 12.31 -26.71 -21.37
C ALA A 295 13.59 -25.98 -21.84
N ALA A 296 13.54 -24.65 -21.99
CA ALA A 296 14.68 -23.82 -22.34
C ALA A 296 15.48 -23.30 -21.12
N LEU A 297 15.00 -23.52 -19.89
CA LEU A 297 15.71 -23.13 -18.67
C LEU A 297 17.04 -23.84 -18.53
N LYS A 298 18.07 -23.07 -18.20
CA LYS A 298 19.41 -23.60 -17.90
C LYS A 298 19.74 -23.35 -16.44
N VAL A 299 19.76 -24.40 -15.62
CA VAL A 299 20.08 -24.35 -14.20
C VAL A 299 21.20 -25.34 -13.89
N PRO A 300 22.46 -25.01 -14.16
CA PRO A 300 23.56 -25.95 -13.94
C PRO A 300 23.58 -26.46 -12.48
N PRO A 301 23.86 -27.75 -12.25
CA PRO A 301 24.28 -28.79 -13.22
C PRO A 301 23.12 -29.54 -13.90
N VAL A 302 21.86 -29.09 -13.75
CA VAL A 302 20.70 -29.76 -14.37
C VAL A 302 20.66 -29.45 -15.85
N GLU A 303 20.81 -30.46 -16.69
CA GLU A 303 20.90 -30.29 -18.15
C GLU A 303 19.52 -30.07 -18.81
N GLN A 304 18.49 -30.76 -18.32
CA GLN A 304 17.17 -30.73 -18.91
C GLN A 304 16.11 -30.61 -17.83
N LEU A 305 15.17 -29.69 -18.05
CA LEU A 305 13.98 -29.51 -17.22
C LEU A 305 12.75 -29.65 -18.11
N SER A 306 11.71 -30.28 -17.60
CA SER A 306 10.39 -30.25 -18.23
C SER A 306 9.31 -30.15 -17.18
N ALA A 307 8.13 -29.71 -17.61
CA ALA A 307 6.94 -29.66 -16.75
C ALA A 307 5.72 -30.12 -17.52
N SER A 308 4.82 -30.74 -16.81
CA SER A 308 3.49 -31.13 -17.29
C SER A 308 2.46 -30.11 -16.84
N PHE A 309 1.46 -29.83 -17.68
CA PHE A 309 0.47 -28.80 -17.46
C PHE A 309 -0.95 -29.33 -17.62
N GLY A 310 -1.85 -28.96 -16.69
CA GLY A 310 -3.28 -29.17 -16.79
C GLY A 310 -4.02 -27.82 -16.83
N VAL A 311 -4.91 -27.63 -17.78
CA VAL A 311 -5.66 -26.37 -17.98
C VAL A 311 -7.15 -26.62 -17.84
N ALA A 312 -7.83 -25.80 -17.03
CA ALA A 312 -9.29 -25.83 -16.93
C ALA A 312 -9.87 -24.42 -16.99
N GLN A 313 -10.95 -24.25 -17.75
CA GLN A 313 -11.73 -23.02 -17.72
C GLN A 313 -12.84 -23.15 -16.66
N ALA A 314 -13.09 -22.08 -15.91
CA ALA A 314 -14.14 -22.05 -14.92
C ALA A 314 -15.53 -22.04 -15.57
N ASN A 315 -16.46 -22.80 -14.96
CA ASN A 315 -17.88 -22.73 -15.22
C ASN A 315 -18.57 -21.82 -14.19
N PRO A 316 -19.73 -21.22 -14.49
CA PRO A 316 -20.42 -20.33 -13.54
C PRO A 316 -20.81 -21.00 -12.20
N THR A 317 -20.92 -22.33 -12.18
CA THR A 317 -21.28 -23.12 -11.00
C THR A 317 -20.09 -23.73 -10.26
N ASP A 318 -18.86 -23.48 -10.72
CA ASP A 318 -17.67 -24.03 -10.08
C ASP A 318 -17.42 -23.44 -8.68
N SER A 319 -16.96 -24.30 -7.79
CA SER A 319 -16.25 -23.92 -6.58
C SER A 319 -14.73 -23.89 -6.83
N PRO A 320 -13.93 -23.26 -5.97
CA PRO A 320 -12.46 -23.36 -6.05
C PRO A 320 -11.97 -24.79 -6.14
N LEU A 321 -12.56 -25.69 -5.35
CA LEU A 321 -12.19 -27.11 -5.31
C LEU A 321 -12.53 -27.83 -6.62
N SER A 322 -13.73 -27.59 -7.21
CA SER A 322 -14.14 -28.26 -8.45
C SER A 322 -13.27 -27.84 -9.64
N LEU A 323 -12.95 -26.55 -9.73
CA LEU A 323 -12.07 -26.03 -10.78
C LEU A 323 -10.65 -26.58 -10.64
N LEU A 324 -10.10 -26.57 -9.42
CA LEU A 324 -8.77 -27.13 -9.14
C LEU A 324 -8.73 -28.62 -9.50
N LYS A 325 -9.74 -29.39 -9.09
CA LYS A 325 -9.83 -30.83 -9.41
C LYS A 325 -9.82 -31.09 -10.92
N ARG A 326 -10.53 -30.31 -11.72
CA ARG A 326 -10.53 -30.46 -13.19
C ARG A 326 -9.16 -30.15 -13.80
N ALA A 327 -8.47 -29.14 -13.30
CA ALA A 327 -7.13 -28.83 -13.75
C ALA A 327 -6.13 -29.92 -13.35
N ASP A 328 -6.23 -30.48 -12.14
CA ASP A 328 -5.39 -31.60 -11.66
C ASP A 328 -5.63 -32.88 -12.48
N GLU A 329 -6.88 -33.19 -12.82
CA GLU A 329 -7.21 -34.33 -13.69
C GLU A 329 -6.58 -34.17 -15.09
N ALA A 330 -6.54 -32.96 -15.62
CA ALA A 330 -5.85 -32.66 -16.87
C ALA A 330 -4.33 -32.81 -16.71
N LEU A 331 -3.73 -32.32 -15.63
CA LEU A 331 -2.31 -32.49 -15.32
C LEU A 331 -1.95 -33.98 -15.18
N TYR A 332 -2.78 -34.74 -14.52
CA TYR A 332 -2.58 -36.20 -14.41
C TYR A 332 -2.58 -36.89 -15.79
N ARG A 333 -3.48 -36.50 -16.71
CA ARG A 333 -3.44 -36.99 -18.09
C ARG A 333 -2.15 -36.62 -18.81
N ALA A 334 -1.66 -35.37 -18.62
CA ALA A 334 -0.39 -34.93 -19.19
C ALA A 334 0.78 -35.81 -18.71
N LYS A 335 0.86 -36.09 -17.40
CA LYS A 335 1.89 -36.95 -16.82
C LYS A 335 1.80 -38.39 -17.37
N ARG A 336 0.60 -38.98 -17.47
CA ARG A 336 0.40 -40.34 -17.98
C ARG A 336 0.70 -40.51 -19.48
N ARG A 337 0.48 -39.49 -20.28
CA ARG A 337 0.70 -39.51 -21.74
C ARG A 337 2.14 -39.25 -22.15
N GLY A 338 3.08 -39.22 -21.21
CA GLY A 338 4.52 -39.12 -21.49
C GLY A 338 5.16 -37.83 -21.02
N LYS A 339 4.50 -37.08 -20.15
CA LYS A 339 5.04 -35.85 -19.54
C LYS A 339 5.34 -34.74 -20.57
N ASN A 340 5.93 -33.61 -20.13
CA ASN A 340 6.34 -32.48 -20.96
C ASN A 340 5.27 -32.06 -22.00
N ARG A 341 4.03 -31.87 -21.53
CA ARG A 341 2.89 -31.49 -22.38
C ARG A 341 1.83 -30.73 -21.63
N VAL A 342 0.90 -30.19 -22.39
CA VAL A 342 -0.30 -29.49 -21.91
C VAL A 342 -1.53 -30.36 -22.23
N GLU A 343 -2.41 -30.55 -21.26
CA GLU A 343 -3.71 -31.17 -21.43
C GLU A 343 -4.80 -30.23 -20.88
N SER A 344 -5.99 -30.25 -21.45
CA SER A 344 -7.15 -29.46 -20.97
C SER A 344 -8.25 -30.33 -20.40
N ALA A 345 -9.02 -29.79 -19.45
CA ALA A 345 -10.19 -30.45 -18.85
C ALA A 345 -11.38 -30.40 -19.80
#